data_976deb5f857fde603e64cd7ef0581d8b
#
_entry.id   976deb5f857fde603e64cd7ef0581d8b
#
_cell.length_a   1.000
_cell.length_b   1.000
_cell.length_c   1.000
_cell.angle_alpha   90.00
_cell.angle_beta   90.00
_cell.angle_gamma   90.00
#
_symmetry.space_group_name_H-M   'P 1'
#
loop_
_entity.id
_entity.type
_entity.pdbx_description
1 polymer ?
#
loop_
_entity_poly.entity_id
_entity_poly.type
_entity_poly.pdbx_seq_one_letter_code
_entity_poly.pdbx_strand_id
1 'polypeptide(L)'
;MRNNVHIFSLLLLAACLFTGCYSNRQIGLLQERDGIPTYDSVPYEPYRLHVNDEIIYRLVTMDETISKAMMADQQYTSSQYATSYRIYSDGTVDIPFLPPIHLEGLTEREAQDTLQAYFRQIIPDADVKLALYNKNFTVLGDLGSGQYRIYKERMTIFQALAMTGDVDNKGDRKHVRIVRPNGNEPPEVLEFDIRSKSIIDSKYYYIYPNDLIYVSREPGAFYKVPSYSGFIALITSSVSLLISVLNYIPNVNF
;
A
#
# COMPACT_ATOMS: atom_id res chain seq x y z
N MET A 1 -47.83 -25.55 28.94
CA MET A 1 -46.64 -24.67 29.10
C MET A 1 -45.40 -25.22 28.43
N ARG A 2 -45.08 -26.52 28.51
CA ARG A 2 -43.89 -27.17 27.94
C ARG A 2 -43.78 -27.02 26.39
N ASN A 3 -44.88 -27.05 25.65
CA ASN A 3 -44.86 -26.86 24.20
C ASN A 3 -44.54 -25.42 23.79
N ASN A 4 -44.92 -24.40 24.57
CA ASN A 4 -44.64 -23.03 24.23
C ASN A 4 -43.15 -22.68 24.39
N VAL A 5 -42.45 -23.33 25.34
CA VAL A 5 -41.01 -23.15 25.54
C VAL A 5 -40.23 -23.72 24.34
N HIS A 6 -40.66 -24.85 23.79
CA HIS A 6 -40.03 -25.43 22.61
C HIS A 6 -40.26 -24.59 21.35
N ILE A 7 -41.45 -24.02 21.20
CA ILE A 7 -41.78 -23.13 20.07
C ILE A 7 -40.97 -21.84 20.16
N PHE A 8 -40.84 -21.25 21.38
CA PHE A 8 -40.03 -20.05 21.60
C PHE A 8 -38.55 -20.29 21.35
N SER A 9 -38.01 -21.44 21.79
CA SER A 9 -36.64 -21.85 21.52
C SER A 9 -36.37 -22.06 20.03
N LEU A 10 -37.33 -22.64 19.32
CA LEU A 10 -37.23 -22.83 17.85
C LEU A 10 -37.30 -21.51 17.09
N LEU A 11 -38.15 -20.59 17.52
CA LEU A 11 -38.25 -19.24 16.95
C LEU A 11 -36.99 -18.42 17.21
N LEU A 12 -36.38 -18.50 18.41
CA LEU A 12 -35.13 -17.85 18.74
C LEU A 12 -33.98 -18.41 17.90
N LEU A 13 -33.91 -19.73 17.74
CA LEU A 13 -32.94 -20.39 16.89
C LEU A 13 -33.10 -19.97 15.42
N ALA A 14 -34.33 -19.90 14.93
CA ALA A 14 -34.62 -19.43 13.56
C ALA A 14 -34.23 -17.96 13.38
N ALA A 15 -34.51 -17.08 14.35
CA ALA A 15 -34.10 -15.67 14.31
C ALA A 15 -32.57 -15.50 14.25
N CYS A 16 -31.81 -16.31 14.96
CA CYS A 16 -30.34 -16.31 14.92
C CYS A 16 -29.79 -16.75 13.55
N LEU A 17 -30.50 -17.60 12.81
CA LEU A 17 -30.07 -18.07 11.49
C LEU A 17 -30.19 -16.98 10.40
N PHE A 18 -31.04 -15.96 10.61
CA PHE A 18 -31.22 -14.88 9.63
C PHE A 18 -30.30 -13.67 9.82
N THR A 19 -29.56 -13.56 10.92
CA THR A 19 -28.73 -12.39 11.24
C THR A 19 -27.30 -12.47 10.68
N GLY A 20 -26.89 -13.56 10.04
CA GLY A 20 -25.50 -13.86 9.72
C GLY A 20 -25.07 -13.74 8.25
N CYS A 21 -25.87 -13.15 7.36
CA CYS A 21 -25.44 -12.98 5.98
C CYS A 21 -24.43 -11.83 5.84
N TYR A 22 -23.15 -12.15 6.00
CA TYR A 22 -22.05 -11.27 5.57
C TYR A 22 -22.13 -11.09 4.05
N SER A 23 -22.67 -9.96 3.63
CA SER A 23 -22.88 -9.71 2.21
C SER A 23 -21.54 -9.50 1.51
N ASN A 24 -21.24 -10.32 0.50
CA ASN A 24 -20.12 -10.17 -0.44
C ASN A 24 -20.10 -8.74 -1.07
N ARG A 25 -21.23 -8.04 -1.01
CA ARG A 25 -21.40 -6.65 -1.43
C ARG A 25 -20.58 -5.64 -0.61
N GLN A 26 -20.18 -5.94 0.62
CA GLN A 26 -19.42 -5.01 1.48
C GLN A 26 -17.92 -5.12 1.28
N ILE A 27 -17.42 -6.26 0.83
CA ILE A 27 -15.98 -6.56 0.70
C ILE A 27 -15.48 -6.63 -0.74
N GLY A 28 -16.36 -6.81 -1.72
CA GLY A 28 -15.96 -6.92 -3.13
C GLY A 28 -15.26 -5.66 -3.61
N LEU A 29 -14.23 -5.83 -4.42
CA LEU A 29 -13.50 -4.76 -5.10
C LEU A 29 -14.13 -4.45 -6.47
N LEU A 30 -13.79 -3.30 -7.04
CA LEU A 30 -14.15 -2.88 -8.40
C LEU A 30 -15.66 -2.94 -8.69
N GLN A 31 -16.45 -2.49 -7.74
CA GLN A 31 -17.90 -2.46 -7.84
C GLN A 31 -18.39 -1.14 -8.45
N GLU A 32 -19.46 -1.25 -9.24
CA GLU A 32 -20.18 -0.10 -9.79
C GLU A 32 -21.65 -0.22 -9.36
N ARG A 33 -22.02 0.51 -8.31
CA ARG A 33 -23.40 0.46 -7.75
C ARG A 33 -23.67 1.66 -6.86
N ASP A 34 -24.94 1.87 -6.56
CA ASP A 34 -25.40 2.91 -5.62
C ASP A 34 -24.73 2.77 -4.24
N GLY A 35 -24.32 3.91 -3.69
CA GLY A 35 -23.66 4.00 -2.39
C GLY A 35 -22.15 3.73 -2.39
N ILE A 36 -21.53 3.52 -3.57
CA ILE A 36 -20.09 3.53 -3.74
C ILE A 36 -19.69 4.83 -4.46
N PRO A 37 -18.68 5.58 -3.99
CA PRO A 37 -18.27 6.82 -4.62
C PRO A 37 -17.73 6.60 -6.03
N THR A 38 -17.94 7.57 -6.90
CA THR A 38 -17.36 7.64 -8.24
C THR A 38 -16.26 8.69 -8.22
N TYR A 39 -15.12 8.39 -8.81
CA TYR A 39 -13.95 9.26 -8.90
C TYR A 39 -13.75 9.74 -10.33
N ASP A 40 -13.25 10.97 -10.45
CA ASP A 40 -12.91 11.57 -11.74
C ASP A 40 -11.70 10.87 -12.35
N SER A 41 -11.72 10.77 -13.69
CA SER A 41 -10.59 10.25 -14.44
C SER A 41 -9.47 11.30 -14.49
N VAL A 42 -8.27 10.87 -14.11
CA VAL A 42 -7.06 11.69 -14.12
C VAL A 42 -5.97 10.94 -14.88
N PRO A 43 -5.31 11.58 -15.87
CA PRO A 43 -4.21 10.95 -16.59
C PRO A 43 -3.06 10.64 -15.65
N TYR A 44 -2.33 9.57 -15.95
CA TYR A 44 -1.11 9.22 -15.21
C TYR A 44 -0.05 10.31 -15.42
N GLU A 45 0.51 10.78 -14.31
CA GLU A 45 1.69 11.67 -14.31
C GLU A 45 2.92 10.89 -13.83
N PRO A 46 4.06 10.97 -14.54
CA PRO A 46 5.28 10.34 -14.06
C PRO A 46 5.76 10.99 -12.77
N TYR A 47 6.37 10.18 -11.90
CA TYR A 47 6.97 10.68 -10.67
C TYR A 47 8.07 11.71 -10.99
N ARG A 48 8.07 12.80 -10.23
CA ARG A 48 9.13 13.80 -10.25
C ARG A 48 9.95 13.70 -9.00
N LEU A 49 11.27 13.83 -9.14
CA LEU A 49 12.22 13.76 -8.05
C LEU A 49 11.98 14.87 -7.03
N HIS A 50 12.08 14.54 -5.76
CA HIS A 50 11.91 15.45 -4.63
C HIS A 50 13.17 15.51 -3.77
N VAL A 51 13.23 16.49 -2.90
CA VAL A 51 14.21 16.58 -1.81
C VAL A 51 14.18 15.29 -0.98
N ASN A 52 15.36 14.80 -0.56
CA ASN A 52 15.60 13.53 0.11
C ASN A 52 15.44 12.27 -0.76
N ASP A 53 15.11 12.39 -2.03
CA ASP A 53 15.24 11.25 -2.93
C ASP A 53 16.73 10.90 -3.10
N GLU A 54 16.98 9.61 -3.24
CA GLU A 54 18.31 9.06 -3.47
C GLU A 54 18.36 8.44 -4.85
N ILE A 55 19.33 8.87 -5.64
CA ILE A 55 19.56 8.34 -6.99
C ILE A 55 20.83 7.47 -7.00
N ILE A 56 20.83 6.49 -7.87
CA ILE A 56 22.02 5.77 -8.31
C ILE A 56 22.19 6.00 -9.79
N TYR A 57 23.43 6.10 -10.23
CA TYR A 57 23.72 6.13 -11.66
C TYR A 57 24.82 5.14 -12.04
N ARG A 58 24.82 4.76 -13.29
CA ARG A 58 25.88 3.96 -13.93
C ARG A 58 26.35 4.69 -15.17
N LEU A 59 27.64 4.97 -15.23
CA LEU A 59 28.30 5.54 -16.40
C LEU A 59 28.93 4.41 -17.21
N VAL A 60 28.71 4.45 -18.51
CA VAL A 60 29.31 3.54 -19.50
C VAL A 60 30.06 4.39 -20.52
N THR A 61 31.29 4.04 -20.83
CA THR A 61 32.16 4.68 -21.83
C THR A 61 33.00 3.63 -22.54
N MET A 62 33.46 3.93 -23.74
CA MET A 62 34.41 3.07 -24.49
C MET A 62 35.86 3.20 -24.03
N ASP A 63 36.18 4.26 -23.27
CA ASP A 63 37.51 4.42 -22.69
C ASP A 63 37.72 3.43 -21.56
N GLU A 64 38.61 2.44 -21.82
CA GLU A 64 38.90 1.39 -20.83
C GLU A 64 39.51 1.93 -19.53
N THR A 65 40.28 3.02 -19.59
CA THR A 65 40.93 3.59 -18.41
C THR A 65 39.90 4.21 -17.47
N ILE A 66 38.97 5.00 -18.03
CA ILE A 66 37.86 5.61 -17.28
C ILE A 66 36.91 4.53 -16.77
N SER A 67 36.59 3.55 -17.63
CA SER A 67 35.70 2.44 -17.25
C SER A 67 36.27 1.64 -16.08
N LYS A 68 37.58 1.32 -16.11
CA LYS A 68 38.24 0.62 -15.02
C LYS A 68 38.32 1.45 -13.73
N ALA A 69 38.62 2.74 -13.83
CA ALA A 69 38.65 3.64 -12.67
C ALA A 69 37.27 3.74 -11.97
N MET A 70 36.19 3.86 -12.74
CA MET A 70 34.83 3.92 -12.18
C MET A 70 34.34 2.57 -11.65
N MET A 71 34.75 1.45 -12.28
CA MET A 71 34.45 0.12 -11.73
C MET A 71 35.28 -0.17 -10.46
N ALA A 72 36.47 0.38 -10.33
CA ALA A 72 37.30 0.23 -9.12
C ALA A 72 36.64 0.88 -7.92
N ASP A 73 36.00 2.02 -8.08
CA ASP A 73 35.24 2.69 -7.01
C ASP A 73 34.02 1.85 -6.56
N GLN A 74 33.38 1.12 -7.48
CA GLN A 74 32.31 0.16 -7.17
C GLN A 74 32.83 -1.15 -6.55
N GLN A 75 34.06 -1.52 -6.77
CA GLN A 75 34.66 -2.78 -6.30
C GLN A 75 35.31 -2.66 -4.92
N TYR A 76 35.73 -1.46 -4.50
CA TYR A 76 36.23 -1.20 -3.14
C TYR A 76 35.13 -1.18 -2.08
N THR A 77 33.88 -1.00 -2.46
CA THR A 77 32.72 -1.25 -1.59
C THR A 77 32.34 -2.72 -1.68
N SER A 78 33.05 -3.59 -0.97
CA SER A 78 32.65 -4.96 -0.65
C SER A 78 31.36 -5.03 0.20
N SER A 79 30.68 -3.92 0.35
CA SER A 79 29.34 -3.81 0.91
C SER A 79 28.32 -3.85 -0.23
N GLN A 80 27.30 -4.63 -0.07
CA GLN A 80 26.14 -4.82 -0.96
C GLN A 80 25.35 -3.51 -1.28
N TYR A 81 25.92 -2.34 -1.05
CA TYR A 81 25.25 -1.04 -1.18
C TYR A 81 25.91 -0.26 -2.32
N ALA A 82 25.18 -0.11 -3.42
CA ALA A 82 25.54 0.89 -4.42
C ALA A 82 25.60 2.27 -3.74
N THR A 83 26.61 3.08 -4.09
CA THR A 83 26.68 4.46 -3.59
C THR A 83 25.50 5.22 -4.15
N SER A 84 24.59 5.68 -3.28
CA SER A 84 23.47 6.55 -3.63
C SER A 84 23.83 8.01 -3.39
N TYR A 85 23.23 8.89 -4.17
CA TYR A 85 23.40 10.34 -4.09
C TYR A 85 22.07 10.97 -3.74
N ARG A 86 22.03 11.75 -2.65
CA ARG A 86 20.81 12.37 -2.15
C ARG A 86 20.57 13.71 -2.81
N ILE A 87 19.31 14.01 -3.12
CA ILE A 87 18.87 15.36 -3.50
C ILE A 87 18.72 16.18 -2.23
N TYR A 88 19.50 17.27 -2.13
CA TYR A 88 19.53 18.16 -0.98
C TYR A 88 18.33 19.12 -0.96
N SER A 89 18.23 19.91 0.13
CA SER A 89 17.12 20.85 0.34
C SER A 89 17.03 22.00 -0.68
N ASP A 90 18.12 22.26 -1.42
CA ASP A 90 18.18 23.22 -2.51
C ASP A 90 17.85 22.60 -3.86
N GLY A 91 17.42 21.34 -3.89
CA GLY A 91 17.07 20.58 -5.09
C GLY A 91 18.27 20.06 -5.88
N THR A 92 19.50 20.22 -5.37
CA THR A 92 20.72 19.78 -6.04
C THR A 92 21.21 18.44 -5.56
N VAL A 93 22.05 17.79 -6.36
CA VAL A 93 22.79 16.59 -6.03
C VAL A 93 24.27 16.82 -6.28
N ASP A 94 25.12 16.36 -5.35
CA ASP A 94 26.58 16.41 -5.47
C ASP A 94 27.08 15.07 -6.03
N ILE A 95 27.57 15.09 -7.26
CA ILE A 95 28.17 13.95 -7.92
C ILE A 95 29.65 14.22 -8.09
N PRO A 96 30.55 13.27 -7.74
CA PRO A 96 31.99 13.47 -7.89
C PRO A 96 32.37 13.92 -9.29
N PHE A 97 33.29 14.89 -9.34
CA PHE A 97 33.83 15.49 -10.58
C PHE A 97 32.87 16.37 -11.39
N LEU A 98 31.63 16.55 -10.92
CA LEU A 98 30.64 17.46 -11.53
C LEU A 98 30.32 18.61 -10.58
N PRO A 99 29.88 19.77 -11.10
CA PRO A 99 29.29 20.80 -10.25
C PRO A 99 27.97 20.30 -9.66
N PRO A 100 27.45 20.93 -8.57
CA PRO A 100 26.10 20.63 -8.09
C PRO A 100 25.06 20.73 -9.20
N ILE A 101 24.23 19.71 -9.35
CA ILE A 101 23.25 19.59 -10.44
C ILE A 101 21.85 19.62 -9.86
N HIS A 102 21.00 20.52 -10.36
CA HIS A 102 19.61 20.58 -9.93
C HIS A 102 18.78 19.48 -10.61
N LEU A 103 18.23 18.57 -9.80
CA LEU A 103 17.43 17.43 -10.27
C LEU A 103 16.00 17.43 -9.71
N GLU A 104 15.70 18.24 -8.67
CA GLU A 104 14.35 18.36 -8.14
C GLU A 104 13.35 18.77 -9.23
N GLY A 105 12.17 18.17 -9.22
CA GLY A 105 11.10 18.42 -10.19
C GLY A 105 11.28 17.72 -11.53
N LEU A 106 12.43 17.12 -11.82
CA LEU A 106 12.65 16.34 -13.04
C LEU A 106 12.11 14.92 -12.87
N THR A 107 11.63 14.34 -13.96
CA THR A 107 11.37 12.90 -14.02
C THR A 107 12.69 12.12 -14.03
N GLU A 108 12.65 10.82 -13.71
CA GLU A 108 13.82 9.95 -13.74
C GLU A 108 14.56 10.00 -15.09
N ARG A 109 13.80 10.13 -16.19
CA ARG A 109 14.37 10.25 -17.55
C ARG A 109 15.01 11.62 -17.81
N GLU A 110 14.33 12.70 -17.45
CA GLU A 110 14.88 14.06 -17.59
C GLU A 110 16.15 14.25 -16.75
N ALA A 111 16.17 13.69 -15.54
CA ALA A 111 17.35 13.68 -14.68
C ALA A 111 18.51 12.88 -15.29
N GLN A 112 18.21 11.71 -15.90
CA GLN A 112 19.21 10.91 -16.64
C GLN A 112 19.81 11.72 -17.81
N ASP A 113 18.96 12.33 -18.63
CA ASP A 113 19.40 13.12 -19.78
C ASP A 113 20.24 14.34 -19.35
N THR A 114 19.84 14.99 -18.25
CA THR A 114 20.58 16.10 -17.64
C THR A 114 21.96 15.63 -17.18
N LEU A 115 22.03 14.58 -16.39
CA LEU A 115 23.28 14.05 -15.88
C LEU A 115 24.21 13.60 -17.02
N GLN A 116 23.65 12.95 -18.04
CA GLN A 116 24.41 12.54 -19.22
C GLN A 116 25.01 13.74 -19.97
N ALA A 117 24.29 14.85 -20.07
CA ALA A 117 24.79 16.07 -20.70
C ALA A 117 26.01 16.66 -19.96
N TYR A 118 26.01 16.62 -18.62
CA TYR A 118 27.16 17.03 -17.83
C TYR A 118 28.36 16.10 -18.02
N PHE A 119 28.16 14.79 -17.98
CA PHE A 119 29.25 13.84 -18.20
C PHE A 119 29.85 13.94 -19.59
N ARG A 120 29.06 14.20 -20.63
CA ARG A 120 29.54 14.36 -22.00
C ARG A 120 30.44 15.55 -22.24
N GLN A 121 30.43 16.55 -21.35
CA GLN A 121 31.41 17.65 -21.40
C GLN A 121 32.83 17.18 -21.07
N ILE A 122 32.95 16.09 -20.29
CA ILE A 122 34.23 15.53 -19.84
C ILE A 122 34.57 14.26 -20.63
N ILE A 123 33.55 13.43 -20.90
CA ILE A 123 33.65 12.12 -21.55
C ILE A 123 32.68 12.13 -22.72
N PRO A 124 33.13 12.41 -23.95
CA PRO A 124 32.23 12.64 -25.10
C PRO A 124 31.31 11.47 -25.45
N ASP A 125 31.72 10.24 -25.15
CA ASP A 125 30.98 9.00 -25.42
C ASP A 125 30.21 8.49 -24.19
N ALA A 126 30.04 9.31 -23.15
CA ALA A 126 29.33 8.93 -21.93
C ALA A 126 27.88 8.52 -22.22
N ASP A 127 27.50 7.32 -21.79
CA ASP A 127 26.11 6.87 -21.66
C ASP A 127 25.79 6.67 -20.17
N VAL A 128 24.79 7.39 -19.68
CA VAL A 128 24.39 7.38 -18.27
C VAL A 128 23.05 6.66 -18.12
N LYS A 129 22.99 5.73 -17.20
CA LYS A 129 21.73 5.15 -16.71
C LYS A 129 21.51 5.63 -15.29
N LEU A 130 20.33 6.17 -15.02
CA LEU A 130 19.95 6.68 -13.70
C LEU A 130 18.72 5.92 -13.21
N ALA A 131 18.66 5.67 -11.92
CA ALA A 131 17.49 5.10 -11.27
C ALA A 131 17.32 5.69 -9.86
N LEU A 132 16.08 5.78 -9.40
CA LEU A 132 15.75 6.14 -8.03
C LEU A 132 16.08 4.94 -7.11
N TYR A 133 16.95 5.16 -6.12
CA TYR A 133 17.42 4.11 -5.21
C TYR A 133 16.38 3.81 -4.12
N ASN A 134 15.81 4.83 -3.49
CA ASN A 134 14.82 4.71 -2.43
C ASN A 134 13.38 4.59 -2.95
N LYS A 135 13.18 3.91 -4.07
CA LYS A 135 11.87 3.68 -4.71
C LYS A 135 11.02 2.69 -3.91
N ASN A 136 10.53 3.15 -2.77
CA ASN A 136 9.76 2.35 -1.81
C ASN A 136 8.45 3.04 -1.45
N PHE A 137 7.48 2.27 -0.95
CA PHE A 137 6.29 2.77 -0.26
C PHE A 137 6.18 2.11 1.10
N THR A 138 5.48 2.76 2.03
CA THR A 138 5.25 2.25 3.38
C THR A 138 3.80 1.88 3.57
N VAL A 139 3.53 0.79 4.29
CA VAL A 139 2.18 0.36 4.64
C VAL A 139 2.05 0.30 6.15
N LEU A 140 0.94 0.82 6.68
CA LEU A 140 0.59 0.79 8.09
C LEU A 140 -0.89 0.39 8.27
N GLY A 141 -1.21 -0.16 9.44
CA GLY A 141 -2.57 -0.47 9.85
C GLY A 141 -2.88 -1.96 9.87
N ASP A 142 -4.07 -2.36 9.43
CA ASP A 142 -4.57 -3.75 9.46
C ASP A 142 -4.10 -4.57 8.23
N LEU A 143 -2.92 -4.24 7.74
CA LEU A 143 -2.19 -4.92 6.66
C LEU A 143 -0.83 -5.37 7.18
N GLY A 144 -0.10 -6.13 6.36
CA GLY A 144 1.31 -6.39 6.62
C GLY A 144 2.11 -5.09 6.66
N SER A 145 2.24 -4.50 7.87
CA SER A 145 2.96 -3.24 8.06
C SER A 145 4.43 -3.40 7.71
N GLY A 146 4.98 -2.44 6.98
CA GLY A 146 6.37 -2.47 6.55
C GLY A 146 6.66 -1.53 5.39
N GLN A 147 7.91 -1.56 4.95
CA GLN A 147 8.37 -0.84 3.77
C GLN A 147 8.55 -1.84 2.62
N TYR A 148 8.01 -1.51 1.45
CA TYR A 148 7.98 -2.35 0.26
C TYR A 148 8.55 -1.63 -0.94
N ARG A 149 9.26 -2.35 -1.80
CA ARG A 149 9.88 -1.79 -2.99
C ARG A 149 8.88 -1.65 -4.14
N ILE A 150 8.91 -0.51 -4.82
CA ILE A 150 8.22 -0.31 -6.09
C ILE A 150 9.08 -0.93 -7.20
N TYR A 151 8.59 -2.01 -7.82
CA TYR A 151 9.36 -2.79 -8.79
C TYR A 151 9.08 -2.42 -10.25
N LYS A 152 8.15 -1.50 -10.50
CA LYS A 152 7.83 -1.01 -11.84
C LYS A 152 7.34 0.44 -11.80
N GLU A 153 7.42 1.14 -12.92
CA GLU A 153 7.11 2.56 -13.04
C GLU A 153 5.64 2.88 -12.70
N ARG A 154 4.71 2.03 -13.18
CA ARG A 154 3.26 2.21 -12.94
C ARG A 154 2.73 1.10 -12.04
N MET A 155 3.10 1.16 -10.78
CA MET A 155 2.58 0.22 -9.80
C MET A 155 1.22 0.68 -9.27
N THR A 156 0.24 -0.20 -9.31
CA THR A 156 -1.13 0.12 -8.86
C THR A 156 -1.31 -0.10 -7.38
N ILE A 157 -2.30 0.57 -6.78
CA ILE A 157 -2.68 0.35 -5.38
C ILE A 157 -3.03 -1.11 -5.10
N PHE A 158 -3.69 -1.80 -6.05
CA PHE A 158 -4.02 -3.22 -5.90
C PHE A 158 -2.78 -4.11 -5.84
N GLN A 159 -1.72 -3.77 -6.61
CA GLN A 159 -0.45 -4.50 -6.55
C GLN A 159 0.30 -4.23 -5.25
N ALA A 160 0.25 -2.99 -4.76
CA ALA A 160 0.83 -2.65 -3.46
C ALA A 160 0.15 -3.44 -2.33
N LEU A 161 -1.17 -3.47 -2.31
CA LEU A 161 -1.94 -4.23 -1.32
C LEU A 161 -1.72 -5.75 -1.43
N ALA A 162 -1.60 -6.28 -2.65
CA ALA A 162 -1.30 -7.69 -2.85
C ALA A 162 0.08 -8.09 -2.27
N MET A 163 1.08 -7.20 -2.28
CA MET A 163 2.38 -7.44 -1.65
C MET A 163 2.30 -7.52 -0.13
N THR A 164 1.32 -6.87 0.48
CA THR A 164 1.13 -6.82 1.93
C THR A 164 0.19 -7.89 2.47
N GLY A 165 -0.37 -8.74 1.60
CA GLY A 165 -1.28 -9.82 1.96
C GLY A 165 -2.76 -9.50 1.78
N ASP A 166 -3.08 -8.44 1.02
CA ASP A 166 -4.43 -7.90 0.78
C ASP A 166 -5.09 -7.28 2.04
N VAL A 167 -6.13 -6.51 1.82
CA VAL A 167 -6.97 -5.98 2.91
C VAL A 167 -7.83 -7.12 3.46
N ASP A 168 -7.50 -7.59 4.67
CA ASP A 168 -8.31 -8.61 5.37
C ASP A 168 -9.77 -8.15 5.49
N ASN A 169 -10.67 -9.09 5.78
CA ASN A 169 -12.10 -8.84 6.02
C ASN A 169 -12.38 -7.90 7.19
N LYS A 170 -11.36 -7.59 8.00
CA LYS A 170 -11.40 -6.67 9.13
C LYS A 170 -10.94 -5.26 8.79
N GLY A 171 -10.22 -5.08 7.68
CA GLY A 171 -9.73 -3.78 7.23
C GLY A 171 -10.84 -2.93 6.61
N ASP A 172 -10.79 -1.63 6.87
CA ASP A 172 -11.75 -0.67 6.34
C ASP A 172 -11.42 -0.31 4.88
N ARG A 173 -12.10 -0.99 3.97
CA ARG A 173 -11.96 -0.78 2.52
C ARG A 173 -12.61 0.52 2.02
N LYS A 174 -13.42 1.17 2.85
CA LYS A 174 -14.10 2.43 2.50
C LYS A 174 -13.21 3.65 2.69
N HIS A 175 -12.27 3.58 3.62
CA HIS A 175 -11.44 4.70 4.03
C HIS A 175 -9.95 4.32 3.97
N VAL A 176 -9.51 3.89 2.78
CA VAL A 176 -8.09 3.71 2.50
C VAL A 176 -7.46 5.08 2.32
N ARG A 177 -6.30 5.33 2.95
CA ARG A 177 -5.60 6.60 2.87
C ARG A 177 -4.22 6.41 2.27
N ILE A 178 -3.86 7.32 1.36
CA ILE A 178 -2.48 7.50 0.93
C ILE A 178 -2.03 8.85 1.45
N VAL A 179 -0.92 8.89 2.19
CA VAL A 179 -0.22 10.12 2.53
C VAL A 179 0.94 10.24 1.55
N ARG A 180 0.84 11.22 0.67
CA ARG A 180 1.80 11.45 -0.43
C ARG A 180 2.65 12.67 -0.13
N PRO A 181 3.97 12.53 -0.08
CA PRO A 181 4.87 13.69 0.02
C PRO A 181 4.66 14.64 -1.16
N ASN A 182 4.75 15.93 -0.90
CA ASN A 182 4.58 16.99 -1.89
C ASN A 182 5.76 17.97 -1.84
N GLY A 183 6.96 17.47 -2.11
CA GLY A 183 8.19 18.25 -2.04
C GLY A 183 8.37 18.94 -0.69
N ASN A 184 8.48 20.28 -0.72
CA ASN A 184 8.61 21.13 0.48
C ASN A 184 7.24 21.55 1.06
N GLU A 185 6.12 21.18 0.42
CA GLU A 185 4.78 21.47 0.92
C GLU A 185 4.29 20.39 1.90
N PRO A 186 3.24 20.67 2.67
CA PRO A 186 2.60 19.65 3.48
C PRO A 186 2.15 18.44 2.65
N PRO A 187 2.30 17.21 3.16
CA PRO A 187 1.90 16.01 2.43
C PRO A 187 0.39 16.03 2.11
N GLU A 188 0.05 15.57 0.92
CA GLU A 188 -1.34 15.38 0.50
C GLU A 188 -1.90 14.11 1.14
N VAL A 189 -3.07 14.21 1.79
CA VAL A 189 -3.79 13.04 2.32
C VAL A 189 -4.93 12.70 1.36
N LEU A 190 -4.81 11.58 0.67
CA LEU A 190 -5.77 11.06 -0.29
C LEU A 190 -6.60 9.96 0.39
N GLU A 191 -7.89 10.19 0.62
CA GLU A 191 -8.81 9.17 1.16
C GLU A 191 -9.77 8.69 0.07
N PHE A 192 -9.97 7.36 -0.02
CA PHE A 192 -10.81 6.76 -1.05
C PHE A 192 -11.37 5.39 -0.64
N ASP A 193 -12.45 4.99 -1.31
CA ASP A 193 -13.06 3.67 -1.20
C ASP A 193 -12.52 2.73 -2.27
N ILE A 194 -11.68 1.77 -1.88
CA ILE A 194 -11.01 0.85 -2.81
C ILE A 194 -11.99 -0.12 -3.50
N ARG A 195 -13.24 -0.19 -3.04
CA ARG A 195 -14.27 -1.03 -3.64
C ARG A 195 -14.79 -0.44 -4.95
N SER A 196 -14.59 0.86 -5.18
CA SER A 196 -15.08 1.56 -6.38
C SER A 196 -14.35 1.09 -7.64
N LYS A 197 -15.10 0.84 -8.73
CA LYS A 197 -14.54 0.55 -10.05
C LYS A 197 -13.85 1.77 -10.67
N SER A 198 -14.36 2.98 -10.43
CA SER A 198 -13.81 4.22 -10.99
C SER A 198 -12.42 4.58 -10.43
N ILE A 199 -11.94 3.83 -9.44
CA ILE A 199 -10.57 4.02 -8.94
C ILE A 199 -9.50 3.79 -10.01
N ILE A 200 -9.78 2.91 -10.99
CA ILE A 200 -8.82 2.50 -12.04
C ILE A 200 -8.32 3.70 -12.85
N ASP A 201 -9.18 4.68 -13.08
CA ASP A 201 -8.84 5.87 -13.88
C ASP A 201 -8.56 7.11 -13.01
N SER A 202 -8.54 6.95 -11.69
CA SER A 202 -8.41 8.06 -10.74
C SER A 202 -6.98 8.32 -10.29
N LYS A 203 -6.76 9.46 -9.63
CA LYS A 203 -5.48 9.81 -8.99
C LYS A 203 -5.05 8.85 -7.87
N TYR A 204 -5.93 7.97 -7.40
CA TYR A 204 -5.67 6.99 -6.35
C TYR A 204 -5.14 5.66 -6.89
N TYR A 205 -5.15 5.46 -8.21
CA TYR A 205 -4.85 4.16 -8.81
C TYR A 205 -3.37 3.80 -8.76
N TYR A 206 -2.50 4.79 -9.00
CA TYR A 206 -1.05 4.58 -8.99
C TYR A 206 -0.43 5.04 -7.67
N ILE A 207 0.48 4.22 -7.15
CA ILE A 207 1.32 4.58 -6.02
C ILE A 207 2.64 5.17 -6.50
N TYR A 208 3.17 6.08 -5.71
CA TYR A 208 4.43 6.76 -6.00
C TYR A 208 5.48 6.46 -4.92
N PRO A 209 6.78 6.69 -5.19
CA PRO A 209 7.83 6.61 -4.19
C PRO A 209 7.50 7.47 -2.96
N ASN A 210 7.81 6.93 -1.78
CA ASN A 210 7.57 7.53 -0.47
C ASN A 210 6.08 7.67 -0.06
N ASP A 211 5.12 7.13 -0.85
CA ASP A 211 3.72 7.03 -0.41
C ASP A 211 3.62 6.20 0.88
N LEU A 212 2.80 6.65 1.82
CA LEU A 212 2.40 5.88 2.98
C LEU A 212 0.93 5.47 2.81
N ILE A 213 0.68 4.17 2.70
CA ILE A 213 -0.66 3.59 2.59
C ILE A 213 -1.12 3.19 4.00
N TYR A 214 -2.25 3.72 4.42
CA TYR A 214 -2.84 3.40 5.71
C TYR A 214 -4.23 2.81 5.54
N VAL A 215 -4.45 1.63 6.13
CA VAL A 215 -5.75 0.97 6.19
C VAL A 215 -6.09 0.70 7.65
N SER A 216 -7.08 1.41 8.16
CA SER A 216 -7.58 1.21 9.52
C SER A 216 -8.39 -0.08 9.62
N ARG A 217 -8.57 -0.56 10.85
CA ARG A 217 -9.53 -1.61 11.12
C ARG A 217 -10.95 -1.07 11.03
N GLU A 218 -11.86 -1.83 10.42
CA GLU A 218 -13.26 -1.44 10.33
C GLU A 218 -13.89 -1.37 11.72
N PRO A 219 -14.62 -0.29 12.05
CA PRO A 219 -15.39 -0.23 13.28
C PRO A 219 -16.34 -1.43 13.39
N GLY A 220 -16.34 -2.12 14.52
CA GLY A 220 -17.14 -3.34 14.70
C GLY A 220 -16.54 -4.62 14.13
N ALA A 221 -15.35 -4.60 13.56
CA ALA A 221 -14.65 -5.80 13.09
C ALA A 221 -14.50 -6.88 14.19
N PHE A 222 -14.45 -6.45 15.45
CA PHE A 222 -14.39 -7.36 16.61
C PHE A 222 -15.64 -8.26 16.71
N TYR A 223 -16.81 -7.75 16.32
CA TYR A 223 -18.07 -8.49 16.37
C TYR A 223 -18.36 -9.31 15.11
N LYS A 224 -17.52 -9.17 14.06
CA LYS A 224 -17.69 -9.92 12.82
C LYS A 224 -17.14 -11.34 13.00
N VAL A 225 -17.99 -12.33 12.78
CA VAL A 225 -17.59 -13.73 12.79
C VAL A 225 -16.89 -14.04 11.46
N PRO A 226 -15.59 -14.35 11.47
CA PRO A 226 -14.79 -14.42 10.24
C PRO A 226 -15.05 -15.67 9.39
N SER A 227 -15.76 -16.67 9.92
CA SER A 227 -15.99 -17.93 9.22
C SER A 227 -17.29 -18.61 9.63
N TYR A 228 -17.83 -19.45 8.74
CA TYR A 228 -19.00 -20.29 9.03
C TYR A 228 -18.79 -21.20 10.25
N SER A 229 -17.59 -21.73 10.43
CA SER A 229 -17.23 -22.53 11.60
C SER A 229 -17.27 -21.72 12.91
N GLY A 230 -16.82 -20.46 12.89
CA GLY A 230 -16.93 -19.55 14.04
C GLY A 230 -18.38 -19.22 14.39
N PHE A 231 -19.25 -19.08 13.39
CA PHE A 231 -20.67 -18.88 13.59
C PHE A 231 -21.35 -20.10 14.25
N ILE A 232 -21.04 -21.32 13.76
CA ILE A 232 -21.53 -22.55 14.38
C ILE A 232 -21.01 -22.68 15.82
N ALA A 233 -19.74 -22.37 16.07
CA ALA A 233 -19.16 -22.42 17.42
C ALA A 233 -19.86 -21.44 18.39
N LEU A 234 -20.23 -20.24 17.94
CA LEU A 234 -21.01 -19.28 18.73
C LEU A 234 -22.38 -19.85 19.10
N ILE A 235 -23.09 -20.43 18.14
CA ILE A 235 -24.40 -21.04 18.41
C ILE A 235 -24.28 -22.21 19.37
N THR A 236 -23.37 -23.13 19.14
CA THR A 236 -23.17 -24.31 19.99
C THR A 236 -22.75 -23.93 21.40
N SER A 237 -21.89 -22.93 21.58
CA SER A 237 -21.49 -22.45 22.90
C SER A 237 -22.65 -21.78 23.65
N SER A 238 -23.46 -20.98 22.95
CA SER A 238 -24.63 -20.33 23.54
C SER A 238 -25.70 -21.33 23.98
N VAL A 239 -25.96 -22.35 23.14
CA VAL A 239 -26.90 -23.43 23.47
C VAL A 239 -26.39 -24.28 24.66
N SER A 240 -25.10 -24.60 24.67
CA SER A 240 -24.46 -25.34 25.77
C SER A 240 -24.55 -24.58 27.11
N LEU A 241 -24.29 -23.25 27.06
CA LEU A 241 -24.43 -22.38 28.24
C LEU A 241 -25.87 -22.39 28.77
N LEU A 242 -26.83 -22.27 27.88
CA LEU A 242 -28.25 -22.24 28.21
C LEU A 242 -28.71 -23.56 28.88
N ILE A 243 -28.27 -24.69 28.32
CA ILE A 243 -28.54 -26.03 28.89
C ILE A 243 -27.87 -26.15 30.25
N SER A 244 -26.63 -25.67 30.42
CA SER A 244 -25.92 -25.70 31.69
C SER A 244 -26.62 -24.89 32.77
N VAL A 245 -27.11 -23.69 32.42
CA VAL A 245 -27.88 -22.83 33.34
C VAL A 245 -29.22 -23.49 33.73
N LEU A 246 -29.93 -24.05 32.75
CA LEU A 246 -31.20 -24.78 33.03
C LEU A 246 -31.00 -26.01 33.95
N ASN A 247 -29.90 -26.71 33.80
CA ASN A 247 -29.57 -27.86 34.66
C ASN A 247 -29.09 -27.44 36.07
N TYR A 248 -28.50 -26.25 36.20
CA TYR A 248 -28.02 -25.74 37.49
C TYR A 248 -29.16 -25.15 38.36
N ILE A 249 -30.31 -24.85 37.79
CA ILE A 249 -31.48 -24.38 38.55
C ILE A 249 -32.42 -25.57 38.82
N PRO A 250 -32.14 -26.38 39.86
CA PRO A 250 -32.88 -27.63 40.08
C PRO A 250 -34.30 -27.47 40.62
N ASN A 251 -34.76 -26.24 40.87
CA ASN A 251 -36.02 -25.95 41.53
C ASN A 251 -36.99 -25.00 40.78
N VAL A 252 -36.83 -24.85 39.45
CA VAL A 252 -37.86 -24.18 38.65
C VAL A 252 -38.85 -25.26 38.20
N ASN A 253 -39.81 -25.57 39.08
CA ASN A 253 -41.02 -26.30 38.69
C ASN A 253 -41.85 -25.39 37.75
N PHE A 254 -41.87 -25.71 36.46
CA PHE A 254 -42.78 -25.18 35.48
C PHE A 254 -44.06 -26.00 35.38
#